data_b476f97ac1ac6b36c63fb6cfa455e3a9
#
_entry.id   b476f97ac1ac6b36c63fb6cfa455e3a9
#
_cell.length_a   1.000
_cell.length_b   1.000
_cell.length_c   1.000
_cell.angle_alpha   90.00
_cell.angle_beta   90.00
_cell.angle_gamma   90.00
#
_symmetry.space_group_name_H-M   'P 1'
#
loop_
_entity.id
_entity.type
_entity.pdbx_description
1 polymer ?
#
loop_
_entity_poly.entity_id
_entity_poly.type
_entity_poly.pdbx_seq_one_letter_code
_entity_poly.pdbx_strand_id
1 'polypeptide(L)'
;SSTKTNTSHNLPAEPGRAPVGCLTPGRVSPMRPVPSHIVRPEYVGKPTANEGNDSNMYTPEEVERVRAAGKIAAGAIVEASKICVPGTTTDEIDVLVHEYICDHGAYPSTVDYRGYPKSVCTSLNEVICHGIPDTTVLEDGDILNLDVTAYLDGMHGDTNKTLLIGDVDEESRLLVERTEESLN
;
A
#
# COMPACT_ATOMS: atom_id res chain seq x y z
N SER A 1 37.35 -4.46 -36.29
CA SER A 1 36.05 -3.79 -36.03
C SER A 1 34.97 -4.88 -36.05
N SER A 2 34.49 -5.25 -34.89
CA SER A 2 33.45 -6.25 -34.74
C SER A 2 32.26 -5.57 -34.09
N THR A 3 31.24 -5.29 -34.88
CA THR A 3 29.95 -4.76 -34.44
C THR A 3 29.15 -5.86 -33.78
N LYS A 4 28.95 -5.77 -32.44
CA LYS A 4 27.97 -6.60 -31.72
C LYS A 4 26.58 -6.03 -31.98
N THR A 5 25.78 -6.75 -32.73
CA THR A 5 24.34 -6.51 -32.89
C THR A 5 23.62 -6.97 -31.61
N ASN A 6 23.06 -6.02 -30.88
CA ASN A 6 22.21 -6.25 -29.72
C ASN A 6 20.82 -6.67 -30.25
N THR A 7 20.53 -7.96 -30.26
CA THR A 7 19.19 -8.48 -30.56
C THR A 7 18.35 -8.41 -29.28
N SER A 8 17.57 -7.33 -29.12
CA SER A 8 16.48 -7.30 -28.17
C SER A 8 15.45 -8.38 -28.55
N HIS A 9 15.28 -9.37 -27.69
CA HIS A 9 14.20 -10.34 -27.81
C HIS A 9 12.86 -9.62 -27.56
N ASN A 10 12.20 -9.20 -28.63
CA ASN A 10 10.78 -8.87 -28.60
C ASN A 10 9.99 -10.18 -28.46
N LEU A 11 9.61 -10.53 -27.24
CA LEU A 11 8.54 -11.50 -27.03
C LEU A 11 7.23 -10.87 -27.49
N PRO A 12 6.36 -11.60 -28.19
CA PRO A 12 5.06 -11.08 -28.59
C PRO A 12 4.23 -10.81 -27.34
N ALA A 13 3.70 -9.58 -27.19
CA ALA A 13 2.79 -9.23 -26.13
C ALA A 13 1.53 -10.11 -26.24
N GLU A 14 1.15 -10.76 -25.14
CA GLU A 14 -0.15 -11.39 -24.99
C GLU A 14 -1.26 -10.34 -25.19
N PRO A 15 -2.40 -10.67 -25.85
CA PRO A 15 -3.43 -9.67 -26.10
C PRO A 15 -4.07 -9.23 -24.80
N GLY A 16 -3.79 -7.98 -24.39
CA GLY A 16 -4.42 -7.31 -23.23
C GLY A 16 -3.45 -6.75 -22.20
N ARG A 17 -2.17 -7.11 -22.23
CA ARG A 17 -1.18 -6.57 -21.31
C ARG A 17 -0.43 -5.39 -21.94
N ALA A 18 -0.49 -4.22 -21.32
CA ALA A 18 0.43 -3.15 -21.65
C ALA A 18 1.87 -3.64 -21.45
N PRO A 19 2.86 -3.18 -22.26
CA PRO A 19 4.26 -3.53 -22.03
C PRO A 19 4.64 -3.24 -20.57
N VAL A 20 5.42 -4.11 -19.94
CA VAL A 20 6.01 -3.88 -18.61
C VAL A 20 6.62 -2.47 -18.59
N GLY A 21 6.14 -1.60 -17.69
CA GLY A 21 6.59 -0.21 -17.58
C GLY A 21 5.58 0.84 -18.04
N CYS A 22 4.29 0.52 -18.20
CA CYS A 22 3.25 1.46 -18.58
C CYS A 22 1.92 1.21 -17.85
N LEU A 23 1.93 1.13 -16.53
CA LEU A 23 0.68 1.12 -15.78
C LEU A 23 -0.05 2.45 -16.00
N THR A 24 -1.26 2.39 -16.55
CA THR A 24 -2.08 3.58 -16.76
C THR A 24 -3.01 3.73 -15.55
N PRO A 25 -2.98 4.89 -14.86
CA PRO A 25 -3.87 5.12 -13.72
C PRO A 25 -5.34 4.91 -14.09
N GLY A 26 -6.06 4.18 -13.23
CA GLY A 26 -7.50 4.01 -13.33
C GLY A 26 -8.26 5.22 -12.76
N ARG A 27 -9.56 5.05 -12.55
CA ARG A 27 -10.40 6.08 -11.94
C ARG A 27 -10.37 5.93 -10.42
N VAL A 28 -9.90 6.96 -9.72
CA VAL A 28 -9.92 7.04 -8.26
C VAL A 28 -11.35 7.33 -7.78
N SER A 29 -11.90 6.50 -6.89
CA SER A 29 -13.19 6.75 -6.24
C SER A 29 -13.06 7.84 -5.17
N PRO A 30 -14.15 8.51 -4.77
CA PRO A 30 -14.11 9.54 -3.73
C PRO A 30 -13.52 9.04 -2.42
N MET A 31 -12.89 9.97 -1.67
CA MET A 31 -12.40 9.71 -0.31
C MET A 31 -13.54 9.18 0.57
N ARG A 32 -13.26 8.10 1.32
CA ARG A 32 -14.23 7.48 2.24
C ARG A 32 -14.34 8.27 3.54
N PRO A 33 -15.56 8.45 4.08
CA PRO A 33 -15.74 9.14 5.36
C PRO A 33 -15.30 8.24 6.51
N VAL A 34 -14.46 8.77 7.40
CA VAL A 34 -14.13 8.11 8.67
C VAL A 34 -15.21 8.46 9.71
N PRO A 35 -15.74 7.48 10.47
CA PRO A 35 -16.73 7.71 11.51
C PRO A 35 -16.34 8.81 12.49
N SER A 36 -17.29 9.67 12.88
CA SER A 36 -17.02 10.88 13.68
C SER A 36 -16.53 10.62 15.10
N HIS A 37 -16.77 9.42 15.62
CA HIS A 37 -16.30 9.02 16.95
C HIS A 37 -14.83 8.60 16.98
N ILE A 38 -14.20 8.37 15.81
CA ILE A 38 -12.78 8.02 15.71
C ILE A 38 -11.94 9.29 15.83
N VAL A 39 -10.96 9.26 16.73
CA VAL A 39 -10.03 10.36 16.94
C VAL A 39 -9.17 10.56 15.69
N ARG A 40 -9.12 11.79 15.21
CA ARG A 40 -8.40 12.14 13.99
C ARG A 40 -7.02 12.70 14.30
N PRO A 41 -6.00 12.38 13.48
CA PRO A 41 -4.71 13.06 13.54
C PRO A 41 -4.84 14.57 13.31
N GLU A 42 -3.89 15.33 13.81
CA GLU A 42 -3.95 16.81 13.78
C GLU A 42 -3.87 17.43 12.38
N TYR A 43 -3.36 16.69 11.39
CA TYR A 43 -3.25 17.18 10.00
C TYR A 43 -4.55 17.13 9.21
N VAL A 44 -5.55 16.36 9.68
CA VAL A 44 -6.82 16.20 8.95
C VAL A 44 -7.54 17.54 8.78
N GLY A 45 -7.89 17.88 7.56
CA GLY A 45 -8.50 19.17 7.20
C GLY A 45 -7.52 20.33 7.13
N LYS A 46 -6.20 20.09 7.21
CA LYS A 46 -5.16 21.12 7.07
C LYS A 46 -4.38 20.95 5.77
N PRO A 47 -3.97 22.05 5.12
CA PRO A 47 -3.23 21.98 3.84
C PRO A 47 -1.80 21.43 4.01
N THR A 48 -1.25 21.46 5.21
CA THR A 48 0.08 20.95 5.53
C THR A 48 0.04 20.15 6.83
N ALA A 49 0.69 19.00 6.86
CA ALA A 49 0.99 18.33 8.10
C ALA A 49 2.05 19.15 8.86
N ASN A 50 1.83 19.38 10.17
CA ASN A 50 2.90 19.94 10.99
C ASN A 50 4.02 18.88 11.07
N GLU A 51 5.21 19.24 10.63
CA GLU A 51 6.40 18.48 10.95
C GLU A 51 6.69 18.78 12.43
N GLY A 52 6.29 17.86 13.30
CA GLY A 52 6.46 18.00 14.73
C GLY A 52 7.93 18.15 15.09
N ASN A 53 8.19 18.89 16.15
CA ASN A 53 9.53 19.01 16.74
C ASN A 53 9.75 17.77 17.63
N ASP A 54 9.80 16.58 16.99
CA ASP A 54 9.79 15.33 17.72
C ASP A 54 11.16 15.05 18.34
N SER A 55 11.16 14.91 19.66
CA SER A 55 12.22 14.18 20.30
C SER A 55 12.14 12.73 19.79
N ASN A 56 13.20 12.22 19.18
CA ASN A 56 13.27 10.85 18.65
C ASN A 56 13.28 9.76 19.75
N MET A 57 12.76 10.07 20.94
CA MET A 57 12.76 9.16 22.09
C MET A 57 11.35 9.02 22.65
N TYR A 58 10.80 7.82 22.47
CA TYR A 58 9.50 7.45 23.03
C TYR A 58 9.64 6.85 24.43
N THR A 59 8.66 7.11 25.28
CA THR A 59 8.52 6.42 26.56
C THR A 59 8.06 4.97 26.33
N PRO A 60 8.24 4.06 27.32
CA PRO A 60 7.73 2.70 27.21
C PRO A 60 6.21 2.63 26.92
N GLU A 61 5.44 3.54 27.49
CA GLU A 61 3.98 3.63 27.27
C GLU A 61 3.65 4.08 25.84
N GLU A 62 4.43 4.98 25.27
CA GLU A 62 4.29 5.40 23.88
C GLU A 62 4.65 4.27 22.92
N VAL A 63 5.69 3.51 23.21
CA VAL A 63 6.09 2.34 22.43
C VAL A 63 4.94 1.30 22.40
N GLU A 64 4.26 1.05 23.51
CA GLU A 64 3.11 0.13 23.53
C GLU A 64 1.93 0.66 22.68
N ARG A 65 1.70 1.97 22.66
CA ARG A 65 0.67 2.57 21.77
C ARG A 65 1.05 2.45 20.30
N VAL A 66 2.32 2.67 19.93
CA VAL A 66 2.82 2.40 18.56
C VAL A 66 2.62 0.94 18.19
N ARG A 67 2.92 0.00 19.11
CA ARG A 67 2.68 -1.44 18.89
C ARG A 67 1.20 -1.75 18.65
N ALA A 68 0.30 -1.11 19.41
CA ALA A 68 -1.13 -1.31 19.25
C ALA A 68 -1.60 -0.82 17.87
N ALA A 69 -1.19 0.37 17.44
CA ALA A 69 -1.50 0.89 16.11
C ALA A 69 -0.90 0.01 14.99
N GLY A 70 0.36 -0.44 15.15
CA GLY A 70 1.03 -1.33 14.21
C GLY A 70 0.34 -2.70 14.07
N LYS A 71 -0.23 -3.24 15.16
CA LYS A 71 -1.03 -4.48 15.08
C LYS A 71 -2.29 -4.31 14.24
N ILE A 72 -2.95 -3.15 14.31
CA ILE A 72 -4.11 -2.87 13.46
C ILE A 72 -3.69 -2.77 12.00
N ALA A 73 -2.61 -2.03 11.70
CA ALA A 73 -2.08 -1.93 10.34
C ALA A 73 -1.70 -3.30 9.75
N ALA A 74 -0.98 -4.13 10.52
CA ALA A 74 -0.61 -5.48 10.11
C ALA A 74 -1.84 -6.39 9.92
N GLY A 75 -2.83 -6.28 10.81
CA GLY A 75 -4.10 -7.02 10.69
C GLY A 75 -4.86 -6.63 9.42
N ALA A 76 -4.89 -5.35 9.07
CA ALA A 76 -5.51 -4.88 7.84
C ALA A 76 -4.84 -5.49 6.59
N ILE A 77 -3.49 -5.59 6.56
CA ILE A 77 -2.77 -6.26 5.47
C ILE A 77 -3.13 -7.74 5.40
N VAL A 78 -3.22 -8.44 6.54
CA VAL A 78 -3.60 -9.86 6.59
C VAL A 78 -5.01 -10.07 6.03
N GLU A 79 -5.99 -9.22 6.39
CA GLU A 79 -7.33 -9.30 5.82
C GLU A 79 -7.36 -8.96 4.34
N ALA A 80 -6.69 -7.87 3.93
CA ALA A 80 -6.59 -7.46 2.53
C ALA A 80 -5.93 -8.54 1.64
N SER A 81 -4.91 -9.25 2.16
CA SER A 81 -4.24 -10.31 1.42
C SER A 81 -5.16 -11.45 0.97
N LYS A 82 -6.28 -11.66 1.67
CA LYS A 82 -7.25 -12.71 1.32
C LYS A 82 -8.04 -12.42 0.05
N ILE A 83 -8.16 -11.14 -0.32
CA ILE A 83 -8.87 -10.69 -1.53
C ILE A 83 -7.91 -10.23 -2.64
N CYS A 84 -6.59 -10.19 -2.38
CA CYS A 84 -5.59 -9.83 -3.39
C CYS A 84 -5.35 -11.01 -4.34
N VAL A 85 -6.30 -11.20 -5.25
CA VAL A 85 -6.29 -12.26 -6.28
C VAL A 85 -6.59 -11.64 -7.65
N PRO A 86 -6.21 -12.30 -8.76
CA PRO A 86 -6.56 -11.81 -10.09
C PRO A 86 -8.06 -11.50 -10.21
N GLY A 87 -8.41 -10.35 -10.78
CA GLY A 87 -9.77 -9.86 -10.93
C GLY A 87 -10.24 -8.87 -9.86
N THR A 88 -9.55 -8.75 -8.73
CA THR A 88 -9.85 -7.75 -7.69
C THR A 88 -9.28 -6.39 -8.09
N THR A 89 -9.98 -5.30 -7.84
CA THR A 89 -9.48 -3.95 -8.04
C THR A 89 -8.72 -3.42 -6.82
N THR A 90 -7.79 -2.51 -7.03
CA THR A 90 -7.09 -1.86 -5.91
C THR A 90 -8.04 -1.01 -5.06
N ASP A 91 -9.15 -0.48 -5.62
CA ASP A 91 -10.20 0.24 -4.87
C ASP A 91 -10.98 -0.69 -3.91
N GLU A 92 -11.24 -1.95 -4.28
CA GLU A 92 -11.86 -2.95 -3.39
C GLU A 92 -10.97 -3.26 -2.19
N ILE A 93 -9.66 -3.29 -2.39
CA ILE A 93 -8.68 -3.45 -1.31
C ILE A 93 -8.75 -2.24 -0.36
N ASP A 94 -8.82 -1.00 -0.89
CA ASP A 94 -8.98 0.22 -0.08
C ASP A 94 -10.25 0.19 0.77
N VAL A 95 -11.38 -0.29 0.21
CA VAL A 95 -12.64 -0.46 0.98
C VAL A 95 -12.41 -1.32 2.21
N LEU A 96 -11.84 -2.51 2.00
CA LEU A 96 -11.63 -3.47 3.07
C LEU A 96 -10.68 -2.93 4.15
N VAL A 97 -9.55 -2.34 3.73
CA VAL A 97 -8.56 -1.76 4.65
C VAL A 97 -9.18 -0.61 5.45
N HIS A 98 -9.96 0.27 4.80
CA HIS A 98 -10.66 1.37 5.44
C HIS A 98 -11.61 0.87 6.54
N GLU A 99 -12.48 -0.08 6.18
CA GLU A 99 -13.45 -0.66 7.10
C GLU A 99 -12.75 -1.37 8.27
N TYR A 100 -11.74 -2.19 7.98
CA TYR A 100 -11.00 -2.90 9.01
C TYR A 100 -10.38 -1.94 10.05
N ILE A 101 -9.69 -0.89 9.60
CA ILE A 101 -9.06 0.08 10.50
C ILE A 101 -10.11 0.82 11.33
N CYS A 102 -11.20 1.28 10.70
CA CYS A 102 -12.30 1.97 11.38
C CYS A 102 -13.02 1.09 12.40
N ASP A 103 -13.26 -0.18 12.09
CA ASP A 103 -13.91 -1.16 12.99
C ASP A 103 -13.06 -1.44 14.23
N HIS A 104 -11.73 -1.25 14.15
CA HIS A 104 -10.81 -1.33 15.28
C HIS A 104 -10.65 0.00 16.03
N GLY A 105 -11.47 1.02 15.73
CA GLY A 105 -11.46 2.32 16.40
C GLY A 105 -10.27 3.20 16.04
N ALA A 106 -9.52 2.85 15.00
CA ALA A 106 -8.36 3.59 14.53
C ALA A 106 -8.70 4.46 13.30
N TYR A 107 -7.88 5.49 13.04
CA TYR A 107 -7.97 6.31 11.85
C TYR A 107 -6.99 5.80 10.78
N PRO A 108 -7.41 5.60 9.51
CA PRO A 108 -6.49 5.30 8.43
C PRO A 108 -5.60 6.50 8.15
N SER A 109 -4.34 6.46 8.58
CA SER A 109 -3.46 7.64 8.62
C SER A 109 -3.20 8.29 7.28
N THR A 110 -3.29 7.56 6.19
CA THR A 110 -3.10 8.08 4.83
C THR A 110 -4.23 8.99 4.38
N VAL A 111 -5.47 8.79 4.91
CA VAL A 111 -6.64 9.60 4.54
C VAL A 111 -6.41 11.06 4.91
N ASP A 112 -6.52 11.93 3.92
CA ASP A 112 -6.31 13.38 4.04
C ASP A 112 -4.89 13.82 4.48
N TYR A 113 -3.92 12.88 4.53
CA TYR A 113 -2.53 13.25 4.71
C TYR A 113 -2.01 13.92 3.44
N ARG A 114 -1.76 15.25 3.49
CA ARG A 114 -1.39 16.07 2.33
C ARG A 114 -2.32 15.88 1.12
N GLY A 115 -3.61 15.63 1.39
CA GLY A 115 -4.62 15.42 0.36
C GLY A 115 -4.65 14.01 -0.25
N TYR A 116 -3.96 13.03 0.34
CA TYR A 116 -4.05 11.64 -0.13
C TYR A 116 -5.47 11.09 0.11
N PRO A 117 -6.13 10.49 -0.91
CA PRO A 117 -7.58 10.25 -0.86
C PRO A 117 -7.97 8.85 -0.35
N LYS A 118 -7.03 8.00 0.05
CA LYS A 118 -7.23 6.57 0.30
C LYS A 118 -6.65 6.10 1.64
N SER A 119 -7.04 4.91 2.08
CA SER A 119 -6.68 4.33 3.38
C SER A 119 -5.46 3.42 3.35
N VAL A 120 -4.97 3.11 2.17
CA VAL A 120 -3.83 2.24 1.90
C VAL A 120 -3.09 2.76 0.67
N CYS A 121 -1.80 2.48 0.56
CA CYS A 121 -1.09 2.60 -0.71
C CYS A 121 -1.03 1.22 -1.38
N THR A 122 -1.38 1.16 -2.66
CA THR A 122 -1.37 -0.05 -3.49
C THR A 122 -0.37 0.14 -4.63
N SER A 123 0.89 -0.19 -4.36
CA SER A 123 1.97 0.00 -5.36
C SER A 123 2.15 -1.27 -6.17
N LEU A 124 1.61 -1.25 -7.39
CA LEU A 124 1.56 -2.38 -8.31
C LEU A 124 2.75 -2.35 -9.28
N ASN A 125 3.45 -3.46 -9.41
CA ASN A 125 4.57 -3.68 -10.32
C ASN A 125 5.63 -2.57 -10.28
N GLU A 126 5.73 -1.73 -11.32
CA GLU A 126 6.71 -0.64 -11.45
C GLU A 126 6.42 0.59 -10.57
N VAL A 127 5.28 0.64 -9.89
CA VAL A 127 4.98 1.72 -8.95
C VAL A 127 5.82 1.57 -7.70
N ILE A 128 6.80 2.44 -7.53
CA ILE A 128 7.80 2.34 -6.45
C ILE A 128 7.18 2.48 -5.06
N CYS A 129 6.28 3.47 -4.88
CA CYS A 129 5.58 3.72 -3.61
C CYS A 129 4.36 4.63 -3.81
N HIS A 130 3.52 4.73 -2.78
CA HIS A 130 2.37 5.62 -2.70
C HIS A 130 1.35 5.45 -3.85
N GLY A 131 1.24 4.24 -4.42
CA GLY A 131 0.22 3.93 -5.41
C GLY A 131 -1.18 4.21 -4.86
N ILE A 132 -1.97 5.02 -5.59
CA ILE A 132 -3.32 5.40 -5.16
C ILE A 132 -4.31 4.32 -5.62
N PRO A 133 -5.04 3.67 -4.70
CA PRO A 133 -6.11 2.74 -5.06
C PRO A 133 -7.12 3.33 -6.04
N ASP A 134 -7.40 2.59 -7.10
CA ASP A 134 -8.28 2.99 -8.19
C ASP A 134 -9.00 1.79 -8.84
N THR A 135 -9.54 1.95 -10.03
CA THR A 135 -10.21 0.87 -10.77
C THR A 135 -9.25 -0.11 -11.46
N THR A 136 -7.94 -0.04 -11.20
CA THR A 136 -6.97 -0.99 -11.75
C THR A 136 -7.26 -2.38 -11.19
N VAL A 137 -7.36 -3.35 -12.08
CA VAL A 137 -7.64 -4.76 -11.76
C VAL A 137 -6.31 -5.50 -11.62
N LEU A 138 -6.17 -6.29 -10.57
CA LEU A 138 -5.04 -7.19 -10.39
C LEU A 138 -5.07 -8.31 -11.43
N GLU A 139 -3.92 -8.61 -12.02
CA GLU A 139 -3.73 -9.68 -13.00
C GLU A 139 -2.84 -10.80 -12.45
N ASP A 140 -2.93 -11.96 -13.08
CA ASP A 140 -2.04 -13.09 -12.79
C ASP A 140 -0.59 -12.71 -13.13
N GLY A 141 0.33 -12.91 -12.21
CA GLY A 141 1.74 -12.54 -12.37
C GLY A 141 2.13 -11.16 -11.79
N ASP A 142 1.18 -10.40 -11.24
CA ASP A 142 1.48 -9.11 -10.62
C ASP A 142 2.21 -9.28 -9.27
N ILE A 143 3.00 -8.26 -8.90
CA ILE A 143 3.47 -8.05 -7.53
C ILE A 143 2.81 -6.77 -6.99
N LEU A 144 2.26 -6.82 -5.79
CA LEU A 144 1.53 -5.72 -5.17
C LEU A 144 2.08 -5.41 -3.78
N ASN A 145 2.63 -4.22 -3.58
CA ASN A 145 2.95 -3.74 -2.25
C ASN A 145 1.72 -3.05 -1.63
N LEU A 146 1.30 -3.55 -0.48
CA LEU A 146 0.31 -2.91 0.39
C LEU A 146 1.05 -2.20 1.52
N ASP A 147 0.83 -0.90 1.66
CA ASP A 147 1.44 -0.05 2.69
C ASP A 147 0.34 0.63 3.50
N VAL A 148 0.26 0.29 4.78
CA VAL A 148 -0.84 0.62 5.67
C VAL A 148 -0.32 1.29 6.92
N THR A 149 -0.85 2.47 7.22
CA THR A 149 -0.61 3.19 8.46
C THR A 149 -1.92 3.41 9.21
N ALA A 150 -1.97 3.00 10.48
CA ALA A 150 -3.10 3.24 11.37
C ALA A 150 -2.72 4.23 12.48
N TYR A 151 -3.66 5.12 12.84
CA TYR A 151 -3.50 6.05 13.95
C TYR A 151 -4.44 5.67 15.10
N LEU A 152 -3.86 5.40 16.26
CA LEU A 152 -4.59 5.03 17.47
C LEU A 152 -3.95 5.71 18.69
N ASP A 153 -4.77 6.29 19.57
CA ASP A 153 -4.34 6.87 20.85
C ASP A 153 -3.11 7.81 20.74
N GLY A 154 -3.09 8.63 19.70
CA GLY A 154 -2.04 9.63 19.46
C GLY A 154 -0.80 9.11 18.75
N MET A 155 -0.73 7.82 18.38
CA MET A 155 0.43 7.21 17.73
C MET A 155 0.08 6.60 16.38
N HIS A 156 1.02 6.68 15.45
CA HIS A 156 0.95 5.98 14.17
C HIS A 156 1.68 4.65 14.24
N GLY A 157 1.08 3.62 13.64
CA GLY A 157 1.73 2.34 13.40
C GLY A 157 1.71 2.07 11.90
N ASP A 158 2.88 1.89 11.32
CA ASP A 158 3.11 1.77 9.89
C ASP A 158 3.78 0.45 9.56
N THR A 159 3.29 -0.22 8.50
CA THR A 159 3.87 -1.46 8.01
C THR A 159 3.43 -1.73 6.58
N ASN A 160 4.25 -2.48 5.85
CA ASN A 160 3.92 -2.87 4.49
C ASN A 160 4.25 -4.34 4.23
N LYS A 161 3.68 -4.87 3.15
CA LYS A 161 4.00 -6.20 2.63
C LYS A 161 3.79 -6.24 1.12
N THR A 162 4.73 -6.86 0.40
CA THR A 162 4.54 -7.18 -1.01
C THR A 162 3.94 -8.56 -1.17
N LEU A 163 2.86 -8.65 -1.94
CA LEU A 163 2.11 -9.86 -2.23
C LEU A 163 2.38 -10.31 -3.67
N LEU A 164 2.42 -11.62 -3.87
CA LEU A 164 2.49 -12.24 -5.19
C LEU A 164 1.07 -12.56 -5.63
N ILE A 165 0.64 -12.09 -6.80
CA ILE A 165 -0.71 -12.25 -7.30
C ILE A 165 -0.72 -13.38 -8.34
N GLY A 166 -1.32 -14.51 -7.98
CA GLY A 166 -1.38 -15.69 -8.85
C GLY A 166 0.00 -16.32 -9.09
N ASP A 167 0.31 -16.69 -10.35
CA ASP A 167 1.56 -17.32 -10.76
C ASP A 167 2.57 -16.29 -11.25
N VAL A 168 3.44 -15.86 -10.35
CA VAL A 168 4.44 -14.81 -10.57
C VAL A 168 5.75 -15.44 -11.09
N ASP A 169 6.41 -14.77 -12.02
CA ASP A 169 7.68 -15.21 -12.56
C ASP A 169 8.79 -15.30 -11.49
N GLU A 170 9.85 -16.09 -11.78
CA GLU A 170 10.91 -16.38 -10.82
C GLU A 170 11.72 -15.13 -10.44
N GLU A 171 11.93 -14.20 -11.35
CA GLU A 171 12.70 -12.96 -11.09
C GLU A 171 11.95 -12.07 -10.11
N SER A 172 10.65 -11.86 -10.33
CA SER A 172 9.77 -11.10 -9.45
C SER A 172 9.64 -11.75 -8.08
N ARG A 173 9.51 -13.10 -8.04
CA ARG A 173 9.48 -13.87 -6.79
C ARG A 173 10.75 -13.67 -5.98
N LEU A 174 11.91 -13.84 -6.61
CA LEU A 174 13.20 -13.65 -5.96
C LEU A 174 13.39 -12.22 -5.46
N LEU A 175 12.94 -11.22 -6.21
CA LEU A 175 12.98 -9.81 -5.77
C LEU A 175 12.24 -9.63 -4.45
N VAL A 176 11.02 -10.15 -4.35
CA VAL A 176 10.19 -10.03 -3.14
C VAL A 176 10.82 -10.78 -1.97
N GLU A 177 11.25 -12.04 -2.17
CA GLU A 177 11.88 -12.87 -1.14
C GLU A 177 13.17 -12.25 -0.61
N ARG A 178 14.06 -11.78 -1.49
CA ARG A 178 15.34 -11.16 -1.09
C ARG A 178 15.12 -9.82 -0.39
N THR A 179 14.10 -9.07 -0.77
CA THR A 179 13.73 -7.83 -0.08
C THR A 179 13.26 -8.13 1.34
N GLU A 180 12.38 -9.13 1.53
CA GLU A 180 11.93 -9.56 2.85
C GLU A 180 13.08 -10.08 3.72
N GLU A 181 13.98 -10.93 3.14
CA GLU A 181 15.17 -11.42 3.84
C GLU A 181 16.10 -10.29 4.32
N SER A 182 16.16 -9.17 3.59
CA SER A 182 17.03 -8.04 3.95
C SER A 182 16.60 -7.30 5.20
N LEU A 183 15.36 -7.52 5.67
CA LEU A 183 14.79 -6.90 6.88
C LEU A 183 15.05 -7.74 8.14
N ASN A 184 15.47 -9.00 8.01
CA ASN A 184 15.71 -9.95 9.09
C ASN A 184 17.23 -10.13 9.34
#